data_8dfea212308fedbf80e80926ac078f47
#
_entry.id   8dfea212308fedbf80e80926ac078f47
#
_cell.length_a   1.000
_cell.length_b   1.000
_cell.length_c   1.000
_cell.angle_alpha   90.00
_cell.angle_beta   90.00
_cell.angle_gamma   90.00
#
_symmetry.space_group_name_H-M   'P 1'
#
loop_
_entity.id
_entity.type
_entity.pdbx_description
1 polymer ?
#
loop_
_entity_poly.entity_id
_entity_poly.type
_entity_poly.pdbx_seq_one_letter_code
_entity_poly.pdbx_strand_id
1 'polypeptide(L)'
;MRQLGVYNNEVLAGVLTEQAPGKGYVFAYEPAYLGSGGAPVSVTLPLQSAPYESESLFPFFVNLLPEGANRTVICRKYRIDEEDLFGLLTVMSGGDFIGAVSVKPL
;
A
#
# COMPACT_ATOMS: atom_id res chain seq x y z
N MET A 1 2.64 -14.35 4.81
CA MET A 1 1.65 -13.33 4.38
C MET A 1 1.90 -12.04 5.15
N ARG A 2 1.99 -10.92 4.43
CA ARG A 2 2.21 -9.60 5.05
C ARG A 2 1.01 -8.70 4.75
N GLN A 3 0.64 -7.85 5.70
CA GLN A 3 -0.51 -6.95 5.54
C GLN A 3 -0.18 -5.55 6.03
N LEU A 4 -0.75 -4.55 5.34
CA LEU A 4 -0.66 -3.15 5.73
C LEU A 4 -2.05 -2.52 5.65
N GLY A 5 -2.34 -1.64 6.60
CA GLY A 5 -3.53 -0.81 6.52
C GLY A 5 -3.30 0.34 5.55
N VAL A 6 -4.28 0.63 4.72
CA VAL A 6 -4.26 1.75 3.78
C VAL A 6 -5.22 2.82 4.30
N TYR A 7 -4.69 4.02 4.53
CA TYR A 7 -5.44 5.12 5.14
C TYR A 7 -5.62 6.25 4.13
N ASN A 8 -6.78 6.89 4.21
CA ASN A 8 -7.08 8.09 3.44
C ASN A 8 -7.47 9.19 4.43
N ASN A 9 -6.69 10.26 4.50
CA ASN A 9 -6.86 11.34 5.49
C ASN A 9 -6.95 10.79 6.92
N GLU A 10 -6.05 9.86 7.27
CA GLU A 10 -5.96 9.24 8.59
C GLU A 10 -7.12 8.29 8.93
N VAL A 11 -7.99 7.99 7.98
CA VAL A 11 -9.10 7.03 8.17
C VAL A 11 -8.74 5.74 7.44
N LEU A 12 -8.87 4.60 8.14
CA LEU A 12 -8.60 3.29 7.54
C LEU A 12 -9.57 3.03 6.39
N ALA A 13 -9.04 3.00 5.17
CA ALA A 13 -9.82 2.77 3.97
C ALA A 13 -9.87 1.30 3.55
N GLY A 14 -8.78 0.57 3.77
CA GLY A 14 -8.71 -0.82 3.36
C GLY A 14 -7.44 -1.50 3.82
N VAL A 15 -7.25 -2.73 3.36
CA VAL A 15 -6.10 -3.56 3.72
C VAL A 15 -5.42 -4.06 2.44
N LEU A 16 -4.12 -3.86 2.38
CA LEU A 16 -3.27 -4.40 1.32
C LEU A 16 -2.56 -5.65 1.85
N THR A 17 -2.71 -6.76 1.16
CA THR A 17 -2.12 -8.04 1.55
C THR A 17 -1.16 -8.53 0.47
N GLU A 18 0.01 -9.01 0.88
CA GLU A 18 0.91 -9.79 0.04
C GLU A 18 0.79 -11.26 0.47
N GLN A 19 0.28 -12.11 -0.42
CA GLN A 19 -0.01 -13.51 -0.08
C GLN A 19 1.24 -14.38 -0.01
N ALA A 20 2.22 -14.11 -0.86
CA ALA A 20 3.51 -14.79 -0.85
C ALA A 20 4.60 -13.77 -1.21
N PRO A 21 5.88 -14.02 -0.83
CA PRO A 21 6.93 -13.05 -1.11
C PRO A 21 7.00 -12.66 -2.60
N GLY A 22 6.77 -11.37 -2.86
CA GLY A 22 6.84 -10.79 -4.21
C GLY A 22 5.69 -11.14 -5.13
N LYS A 23 4.59 -11.73 -4.63
CA LYS A 23 3.56 -12.22 -5.53
C LYS A 23 2.21 -12.41 -4.82
N GLY A 24 1.13 -12.17 -5.58
CA GLY A 24 -0.21 -12.37 -5.08
C GLY A 24 -0.63 -11.25 -4.13
N TYR A 25 -1.04 -10.10 -4.69
CA TYR A 25 -1.45 -8.94 -3.91
C TYR A 25 -2.97 -8.79 -3.93
N VAL A 26 -3.53 -8.44 -2.78
CA VAL A 26 -4.97 -8.21 -2.63
C VAL A 26 -5.15 -6.86 -1.94
N PHE A 27 -6.03 -6.04 -2.49
CA PHE A 27 -6.48 -4.82 -1.83
C PHE A 27 -7.99 -4.88 -1.64
N ALA A 28 -8.44 -4.78 -0.41
CA ALA A 28 -9.87 -4.80 -0.08
C ALA A 28 -10.23 -3.58 0.74
N TYR A 29 -11.28 -2.85 0.32
CA TYR A 29 -11.82 -1.75 1.11
C TYR A 29 -12.49 -2.29 2.36
N GLU A 30 -12.34 -1.56 3.47
CA GLU A 30 -13.04 -1.88 4.71
C GLU A 30 -14.54 -1.59 4.55
N PRO A 31 -15.42 -2.50 5.04
CA PRO A 31 -16.86 -2.27 4.95
C PRO A 31 -17.30 -0.95 5.60
N ALA A 32 -16.68 -0.59 6.73
CA ALA A 32 -16.99 0.67 7.40
C ALA A 32 -16.65 1.87 6.52
N TYR A 33 -15.54 1.81 5.78
CA TYR A 33 -15.14 2.88 4.88
C TYR A 33 -16.10 3.00 3.69
N LEU A 34 -16.51 1.87 3.13
CA LEU A 34 -17.49 1.85 2.03
C LEU A 34 -18.82 2.49 2.46
N GLY A 35 -19.23 2.25 3.70
CA GLY A 35 -20.47 2.82 4.25
C GLY A 35 -20.36 4.27 4.68
N SER A 36 -19.15 4.80 4.81
CA SER A 36 -18.94 6.17 5.31
C SER A 36 -19.03 7.25 4.25
N GLY A 37 -19.10 6.88 2.97
CA GLY A 37 -19.08 7.85 1.87
C GLY A 37 -17.70 8.41 1.56
N GLY A 38 -16.62 7.78 2.03
CA GLY A 38 -15.25 8.19 1.74
C GLY A 38 -14.91 8.04 0.26
N ALA A 39 -13.90 8.79 -0.18
CA ALA A 39 -13.43 8.74 -1.57
C ALA A 39 -12.56 7.51 -1.83
N PRO A 40 -12.50 7.00 -3.08
CA PRO A 40 -11.55 5.95 -3.43
C PRO A 40 -10.12 6.41 -3.15
N VAL A 41 -9.24 5.46 -2.79
CA VAL A 41 -7.82 5.80 -2.58
C VAL A 41 -7.12 6.15 -3.89
N SER A 42 -7.65 5.67 -5.01
CA SER A 42 -7.13 5.95 -6.35
C SER A 42 -8.25 5.83 -7.37
N VAL A 43 -8.14 6.57 -8.47
CA VAL A 43 -9.06 6.43 -9.60
C VAL A 43 -9.00 5.04 -10.23
N THR A 44 -7.87 4.33 -10.06
CA THR A 44 -7.69 2.96 -10.57
C THR A 44 -8.23 1.90 -9.62
N LEU A 45 -8.65 2.29 -8.42
CA LEU A 45 -9.18 1.40 -7.39
C LEU A 45 -10.52 1.96 -6.88
N PRO A 46 -11.57 2.00 -7.73
CA PRO A 46 -12.89 2.49 -7.31
C PRO A 46 -13.43 1.72 -6.11
N LEU A 47 -14.34 2.34 -5.38
CA LEU A 47 -14.99 1.69 -4.23
C LEU A 47 -15.79 0.49 -4.69
N GLN A 48 -15.54 -0.66 -4.05
CA GLN A 48 -16.32 -1.89 -4.27
C GLN A 48 -16.15 -2.83 -3.10
N SER A 49 -17.14 -3.69 -2.87
CA SER A 49 -17.07 -4.66 -1.78
C SER A 49 -16.18 -5.85 -2.10
N ALA A 50 -16.05 -6.20 -3.38
CA ALA A 50 -15.17 -7.29 -3.79
C ALA A 50 -13.69 -6.85 -3.73
N PRO A 51 -12.79 -7.73 -3.30
CA PRO A 51 -11.36 -7.37 -3.27
C PRO A 51 -10.77 -7.27 -4.67
N TYR A 52 -9.76 -6.43 -4.80
CA TYR A 52 -8.92 -6.37 -6.00
C TYR A 52 -7.77 -7.36 -5.83
N GLU A 53 -7.44 -8.09 -6.90
CA GLU A 53 -6.35 -9.06 -6.88
C GLU A 53 -5.40 -8.78 -8.03
N SER A 54 -4.11 -8.98 -7.79
CA SER A 54 -3.07 -8.80 -8.81
C SER A 54 -1.86 -9.67 -8.47
N GLU A 55 -1.20 -10.22 -9.47
CA GLU A 55 0.04 -10.96 -9.23
C GLU A 55 1.19 -10.06 -8.81
N SER A 56 1.22 -8.83 -9.32
CA SER A 56 2.21 -7.83 -8.96
C SER A 56 1.58 -6.72 -8.13
N LEU A 57 2.40 -5.97 -7.41
CA LEU A 57 1.90 -4.85 -6.59
C LEU A 57 1.19 -3.83 -7.49
N PHE A 58 0.04 -3.38 -7.03
CA PHE A 58 -0.77 -2.42 -7.77
C PHE A 58 0.03 -1.15 -8.08
N PRO A 59 -0.05 -0.64 -9.32
CA PRO A 59 0.72 0.56 -9.71
C PRO A 59 0.53 1.75 -8.78
N PHE A 60 -0.66 1.94 -8.22
CA PHE A 60 -0.91 3.02 -7.28
C PHE A 60 0.07 2.94 -6.08
N PHE A 61 0.26 1.75 -5.52
CA PHE A 61 1.15 1.57 -4.38
C PHE A 61 2.63 1.66 -4.78
N VAL A 62 2.98 1.17 -5.96
CA VAL A 62 4.33 1.33 -6.50
C VAL A 62 4.70 2.81 -6.60
N ASN A 63 3.74 3.64 -7.03
CA ASN A 63 3.96 5.08 -7.21
C ASN A 63 4.09 5.85 -5.89
N LEU A 64 3.76 5.24 -4.76
CA LEU A 64 4.03 5.83 -3.44
C LEU A 64 5.49 5.66 -3.02
N LEU A 65 6.22 4.78 -3.67
CA LEU A 65 7.60 4.45 -3.31
C LEU A 65 8.60 5.43 -3.89
N PRO A 66 9.74 5.63 -3.22
CA PRO A 66 10.82 6.43 -3.79
C PRO A 66 11.41 5.74 -5.02
N GLU A 67 12.05 6.51 -5.88
CA GLU A 67 12.67 6.03 -7.10
C GLU A 67 14.16 6.34 -7.13
N GLY A 68 14.89 5.63 -7.98
CA GLY A 68 16.30 5.90 -8.26
C GLY A 68 17.19 5.83 -7.03
N ALA A 69 18.05 6.82 -6.87
CA ALA A 69 19.01 6.86 -5.77
C ALA A 69 18.36 6.87 -4.40
N ASN A 70 17.19 7.49 -4.26
CA ASN A 70 16.46 7.52 -2.99
C ASN A 70 16.03 6.11 -2.57
N ARG A 71 15.57 5.29 -3.50
CA ARG A 71 15.23 3.89 -3.23
C ARG A 71 16.46 3.12 -2.78
N THR A 72 17.58 3.28 -3.48
CA THR A 72 18.84 2.61 -3.13
C THR A 72 19.29 2.95 -1.72
N VAL A 73 19.23 4.22 -1.34
CA VAL A 73 19.63 4.67 0.00
C VAL A 73 18.76 4.04 1.08
N ILE A 74 17.43 4.05 0.89
CA ILE A 74 16.50 3.49 1.86
C ILE A 74 16.68 1.98 1.98
N CYS A 75 16.83 1.27 0.86
CA CYS A 75 17.03 -0.17 0.87
C CYS A 75 18.32 -0.56 1.58
N ARG A 76 19.40 0.19 1.41
CA ARG A 76 20.66 -0.03 2.14
C ARG A 76 20.50 0.21 3.63
N LYS A 77 19.82 1.29 4.00
CA LYS A 77 19.62 1.66 5.40
C LYS A 77 18.85 0.57 6.16
N TYR A 78 17.82 0.02 5.56
CA TYR A 78 16.96 -0.97 6.20
C TYR A 78 17.27 -2.41 5.78
N ARG A 79 18.30 -2.61 4.96
CA ARG A 79 18.73 -3.93 4.47
C ARG A 79 17.60 -4.68 3.79
N ILE A 80 16.94 -4.01 2.86
CA ILE A 80 15.82 -4.54 2.08
C ILE A 80 16.26 -4.67 0.63
N ASP A 81 15.82 -5.76 -0.02
CA ASP A 81 16.02 -5.92 -1.46
C ASP A 81 15.24 -4.83 -2.21
N GLU A 82 15.86 -4.22 -3.22
CA GLU A 82 15.21 -3.17 -4.00
C GLU A 82 14.00 -3.67 -4.78
N GLU A 83 13.90 -4.98 -4.99
CA GLU A 83 12.75 -5.61 -5.64
C GLU A 83 11.65 -5.99 -4.64
N ASP A 84 11.91 -5.93 -3.34
CA ASP A 84 10.90 -6.20 -2.31
C ASP A 84 10.06 -4.94 -2.06
N LEU A 85 9.15 -4.65 -2.98
CA LEU A 85 8.34 -3.44 -2.96
C LEU A 85 7.44 -3.37 -1.72
N PHE A 86 6.88 -4.51 -1.30
CA PHE A 86 6.04 -4.54 -0.10
C PHE A 86 6.84 -4.28 1.16
N GLY A 87 8.04 -4.84 1.25
CA GLY A 87 8.96 -4.56 2.36
C GLY A 87 9.32 -3.08 2.41
N LEU A 88 9.53 -2.47 1.25
CA LEU A 88 9.82 -1.04 1.16
C LEU A 88 8.63 -0.19 1.64
N LEU A 89 7.40 -0.54 1.26
CA LEU A 89 6.20 0.10 1.81
C LEU A 89 6.15 -0.03 3.33
N THR A 90 6.48 -1.20 3.85
CA THR A 90 6.45 -1.47 5.29
C THR A 90 7.42 -0.57 6.06
N VAL A 91 8.65 -0.41 5.57
CA VAL A 91 9.62 0.45 6.27
C VAL A 91 9.29 1.92 6.12
N MET A 92 8.56 2.31 5.09
CA MET A 92 8.09 3.68 4.93
C MET A 92 6.82 3.96 5.72
N SER A 93 6.16 2.92 6.24
CA SER A 93 4.94 3.08 7.03
C SER A 93 5.23 3.94 8.26
N GLY A 94 4.34 4.86 8.57
CA GLY A 94 4.55 5.82 9.65
C GLY A 94 5.45 7.01 9.28
N GLY A 95 6.03 7.01 8.08
CA GLY A 95 6.76 8.15 7.54
C GLY A 95 5.83 9.11 6.80
N ASP A 96 6.43 10.12 6.18
CA ASP A 96 5.67 11.12 5.43
C ASP A 96 5.42 10.65 4.00
N PHE A 97 4.15 10.40 3.69
CA PHE A 97 3.71 10.20 2.32
C PHE A 97 3.19 11.51 1.76
N ILE A 98 3.43 11.74 0.46
CA ILE A 98 2.89 12.91 -0.21
C ILE A 98 1.44 12.62 -0.59
N GLY A 99 0.52 13.50 -0.13
CA GLY A 99 -0.90 13.36 -0.42
C GLY A 99 -1.69 12.79 0.75
N ALA A 100 -2.94 12.45 0.49
CA ALA A 100 -3.89 12.03 1.52
C ALA A 100 -3.74 10.56 1.93
N VAL A 101 -3.19 9.73 1.03
CA VAL A 101 -3.10 8.29 1.24
C VAL A 101 -1.78 7.91 1.89
N SER A 102 -1.85 7.08 2.93
CA SER A 102 -0.68 6.54 3.62
C SER A 102 -0.90 5.06 3.91
N VAL A 103 0.18 4.37 4.26
CA VAL A 103 0.11 2.98 4.72
C VAL A 103 0.72 2.88 6.11
N LYS A 104 0.15 1.99 6.94
CA LYS A 104 0.63 1.75 8.30
C LYS A 104 0.47 0.27 8.64
N PRO A 105 1.28 -0.27 9.54
CA PRO A 105 1.05 -1.62 10.05
C PRO A 105 -0.35 -1.74 10.65
N LEU A 106 -0.94 -2.92 10.46
CA LEU A 106 -2.24 -3.20 11.07
C LEU A 106 -2.12 -3.39 12.57
#